data_10547ff1253806f5a989e5a03b5e9cf1
#
_entry.id   10547ff1253806f5a989e5a03b5e9cf1
#
_cell.length_a   1.000
_cell.length_b   1.000
_cell.length_c   1.000
_cell.angle_alpha   90.00
_cell.angle_beta   90.00
_cell.angle_gamma   90.00
#
_symmetry.space_group_name_H-M   'P 1'
#
loop_
_entity.id
_entity.type
_entity.pdbx_description
1 polymer ?
#
loop_
_entity_poly.entity_id
_entity_poly.type
_entity_poly.pdbx_seq_one_letter_code
_entity_poly.pdbx_strand_id
1 'polypeptide(L)'
;MMGVSGRLHADGRLHQGFTVGQVMAEFRALRASVLRLYEISGDADLVGVRRFNEAIDEALTESVTRYSAQTDLYRDQFVGILGHDLRDPLGAITAGAALLARAAADDQRQSKIAARILNSAQRMGRMIADLLDLTRTRLGGSIPLTLAGADLQSLCEEAVLEIQATCPDAAVSFQSHGNLTGQWDPDRLAQVVSNLLGNAIEYGGKTPVTLIASDEGERVRLTVHNFGDPIPPGAQRGLFEPLARGTSGGAHHLVRPALIAFVPL
;
A
#
# COMPACT_ATOMS: atom_id res chain seq x y z
N MET A 1 19.15 -26.34 23.57
CA MET A 1 18.27 -25.91 24.68
C MET A 1 18.14 -24.39 24.84
N MET A 2 19.09 -23.58 24.45
CA MET A 2 19.03 -22.10 24.61
C MET A 2 18.06 -21.39 23.67
N GLY A 3 17.84 -21.88 22.46
CA GLY A 3 16.87 -21.26 21.51
C GLY A 3 15.42 -21.25 21.99
N VAL A 4 15.01 -22.21 22.83
CA VAL A 4 13.68 -22.24 23.43
C VAL A 4 13.50 -21.12 24.47
N SER A 5 14.57 -20.75 25.19
CA SER A 5 14.53 -19.71 26.23
C SER A 5 14.36 -18.31 25.64
N GLY A 6 15.01 -18.01 24.51
CA GLY A 6 14.86 -16.73 23.80
C GLY A 6 13.44 -16.53 23.25
N ARG A 7 12.83 -17.59 22.74
CA ARG A 7 11.44 -17.58 22.24
C ARG A 7 10.41 -17.29 23.32
N LEU A 8 10.50 -17.99 24.44
CA LEU A 8 9.58 -17.79 25.57
C LEU A 8 9.74 -16.40 26.17
N HIS A 9 10.96 -15.85 26.19
CA HIS A 9 11.22 -14.50 26.68
C HIS A 9 10.58 -13.44 25.80
N ALA A 10 10.74 -13.53 24.46
CA ALA A 10 10.15 -12.58 23.51
C ALA A 10 8.61 -12.58 23.58
N ASP A 11 7.97 -13.75 23.57
CA ASP A 11 6.52 -13.89 23.63
C ASP A 11 5.98 -13.31 24.97
N GLY A 12 6.62 -13.61 26.08
CA GLY A 12 6.24 -13.09 27.40
C GLY A 12 6.33 -11.55 27.49
N ARG A 13 7.39 -10.97 26.92
CA ARG A 13 7.60 -9.51 26.95
C ARG A 13 6.67 -8.74 26.04
N LEU A 14 6.35 -9.29 24.86
CA LEU A 14 5.37 -8.70 23.96
C LEU A 14 3.99 -8.61 24.62
N HIS A 15 3.53 -9.69 25.27
CA HIS A 15 2.27 -9.70 26.00
C HIS A 15 2.22 -8.70 27.18
N GLN A 16 3.38 -8.36 27.74
CA GLN A 16 3.52 -7.36 28.81
C GLN A 16 3.68 -5.93 28.27
N GLY A 17 3.62 -5.70 26.96
CA GLY A 17 3.73 -4.38 26.33
C GLY A 17 5.14 -3.81 26.27
N PHE A 18 6.18 -4.64 26.39
CA PHE A 18 7.57 -4.19 26.24
C PHE A 18 7.87 -3.83 24.79
N THR A 19 8.69 -2.81 24.60
CA THR A 19 9.24 -2.44 23.30
C THR A 19 10.50 -3.25 22.97
N VAL A 20 10.88 -3.35 21.70
CA VAL A 20 12.15 -3.97 21.27
C VAL A 20 13.35 -3.36 22.03
N GLY A 21 13.35 -2.03 22.20
CA GLY A 21 14.40 -1.33 22.95
C GLY A 21 14.53 -1.80 24.41
N GLN A 22 13.41 -2.08 25.07
CA GLN A 22 13.37 -2.60 26.43
C GLN A 22 13.89 -4.05 26.49
N VAL A 23 13.51 -4.90 25.54
CA VAL A 23 14.05 -6.27 25.43
C VAL A 23 15.56 -6.24 25.23
N MET A 24 16.07 -5.40 24.33
CA MET A 24 17.51 -5.21 24.13
C MET A 24 18.23 -4.70 25.39
N ALA A 25 17.59 -3.81 26.16
CA ALA A 25 18.18 -3.29 27.43
C ALA A 25 18.27 -4.39 28.49
N GLU A 26 17.31 -5.31 28.58
CA GLU A 26 17.34 -6.46 29.49
C GLU A 26 18.52 -7.40 29.18
N PHE A 27 18.69 -7.76 27.88
CA PHE A 27 19.82 -8.59 27.47
C PHE A 27 21.17 -7.92 27.74
N ARG A 28 21.25 -6.60 27.55
CA ARG A 28 22.44 -5.80 27.87
C ARG A 28 22.75 -5.78 29.37
N ALA A 29 21.73 -5.60 30.20
CA ALA A 29 21.87 -5.63 31.66
C ALA A 29 22.30 -7.01 32.15
N LEU A 30 21.71 -8.09 31.61
CA LEU A 30 22.09 -9.46 31.92
C LEU A 30 23.56 -9.73 31.56
N ARG A 31 23.99 -9.33 30.36
CA ARG A 31 25.37 -9.46 29.91
C ARG A 31 26.32 -8.74 30.87
N ALA A 32 26.05 -7.49 31.22
CA ALA A 32 26.88 -6.72 32.14
C ALA A 32 26.94 -7.34 33.52
N SER A 33 25.84 -7.87 34.03
CA SER A 33 25.81 -8.53 35.35
C SER A 33 26.64 -9.80 35.37
N VAL A 34 26.55 -10.63 34.35
CA VAL A 34 27.32 -11.88 34.27
C VAL A 34 28.82 -11.60 34.10
N LEU A 35 29.18 -10.66 33.22
CA LEU A 35 30.62 -10.28 33.06
C LEU A 35 31.20 -9.73 34.34
N ARG A 36 30.48 -8.94 35.11
CA ARG A 36 30.90 -8.45 36.43
C ARG A 36 31.15 -9.60 37.43
N LEU A 37 30.32 -10.63 37.40
CA LEU A 37 30.51 -11.81 38.24
C LEU A 37 31.79 -12.58 37.85
N TYR A 38 32.09 -12.69 36.56
CA TYR A 38 33.35 -13.27 36.08
C TYR A 38 34.55 -12.46 36.54
N GLU A 39 34.48 -11.11 36.46
CA GLU A 39 35.56 -10.24 36.97
C GLU A 39 35.82 -10.43 38.48
N ILE A 40 34.76 -10.54 39.28
CA ILE A 40 34.85 -10.72 40.75
C ILE A 40 35.38 -12.12 41.10
N SER A 41 35.03 -13.14 40.34
CA SER A 41 35.46 -14.51 40.63
C SER A 41 36.97 -14.75 40.41
N GLY A 42 37.61 -13.89 39.60
CA GLY A 42 39.02 -14.01 39.26
C GLY A 42 39.39 -15.24 38.42
N ASP A 43 38.42 -16.06 38.05
CA ASP A 43 38.57 -17.34 37.34
C ASP A 43 37.96 -17.26 35.90
N ALA A 44 38.17 -16.12 35.26
CA ALA A 44 37.59 -15.88 33.96
C ALA A 44 38.31 -16.66 32.84
N ASP A 45 37.71 -17.79 32.46
CA ASP A 45 38.08 -18.48 31.23
C ASP A 45 37.61 -17.67 30.00
N LEU A 46 38.55 -17.18 29.20
CA LEU A 46 38.27 -16.43 27.97
C LEU A 46 37.36 -17.21 26.98
N VAL A 47 37.46 -18.54 26.97
CA VAL A 47 36.61 -19.40 26.14
C VAL A 47 35.19 -19.40 26.67
N GLY A 48 35.03 -19.46 27.99
CA GLY A 48 33.70 -19.38 28.63
C GLY A 48 33.02 -18.03 28.41
N VAL A 49 33.75 -16.93 28.55
CA VAL A 49 33.26 -15.57 28.29
C VAL A 49 32.85 -15.41 26.83
N ARG A 50 33.64 -15.92 25.89
CA ARG A 50 33.28 -15.88 24.46
C ARG A 50 32.00 -16.67 24.17
N ARG A 51 31.90 -17.92 24.64
CA ARG A 51 30.71 -18.75 24.47
C ARG A 51 29.47 -18.12 25.09
N PHE A 52 29.60 -17.47 26.23
CA PHE A 52 28.49 -16.75 26.86
C PHE A 52 28.04 -15.57 26.00
N ASN A 53 28.97 -14.76 25.47
CA ASN A 53 28.63 -13.65 24.59
C ASN A 53 27.93 -14.12 23.28
N GLU A 54 28.47 -15.17 22.64
CA GLU A 54 27.87 -15.79 21.48
C GLU A 54 26.40 -16.25 21.76
N ALA A 55 26.20 -16.90 22.91
CA ALA A 55 24.87 -17.37 23.32
C ALA A 55 23.90 -16.22 23.62
N ILE A 56 24.36 -15.13 24.24
CA ILE A 56 23.54 -13.92 24.46
C ILE A 56 23.18 -13.24 23.14
N ASP A 57 24.14 -13.14 22.20
CA ASP A 57 23.88 -12.51 20.89
C ASP A 57 22.89 -13.34 20.04
N GLU A 58 23.00 -14.68 20.09
CA GLU A 58 22.04 -15.58 19.46
C GLU A 58 20.66 -15.43 20.08
N ALA A 59 20.54 -15.47 21.40
CA ALA A 59 19.25 -15.31 22.10
C ALA A 59 18.61 -13.93 21.87
N LEU A 60 19.44 -12.87 21.83
CA LEU A 60 18.97 -11.52 21.51
C LEU A 60 18.45 -11.44 20.07
N THR A 61 19.21 -11.98 19.11
CA THR A 61 18.83 -12.01 17.69
C THR A 61 17.52 -12.76 17.50
N GLU A 62 17.38 -13.93 18.09
CA GLU A 62 16.16 -14.73 18.04
C GLU A 62 14.99 -13.99 18.69
N SER A 63 15.18 -13.37 19.86
CA SER A 63 14.14 -12.62 20.58
C SER A 63 13.66 -11.41 19.77
N VAL A 64 14.58 -10.63 19.21
CA VAL A 64 14.24 -9.44 18.40
C VAL A 64 13.53 -9.85 17.12
N THR A 65 14.01 -10.87 16.41
CA THR A 65 13.41 -11.37 15.19
C THR A 65 11.97 -11.85 15.43
N ARG A 66 11.77 -12.61 16.49
CA ARG A 66 10.44 -13.11 16.85
C ARG A 66 9.50 -11.99 17.30
N TYR A 67 10.00 -11.05 18.11
CA TYR A 67 9.23 -9.87 18.51
C TYR A 67 8.76 -9.08 17.30
N SER A 68 9.65 -8.80 16.34
CA SER A 68 9.31 -8.12 15.10
C SER A 68 8.25 -8.89 14.31
N ALA A 69 8.46 -10.19 14.07
CA ALA A 69 7.53 -11.02 13.32
C ALA A 69 6.13 -11.05 13.95
N GLN A 70 6.05 -11.11 15.27
CA GLN A 70 4.76 -11.15 15.96
C GLN A 70 4.06 -9.78 15.96
N THR A 71 4.81 -8.69 16.07
CA THR A 71 4.27 -7.32 15.96
C THR A 71 3.74 -7.08 14.55
N ASP A 72 4.46 -7.54 13.52
CA ASP A 72 4.04 -7.46 12.14
C ASP A 72 2.75 -8.27 11.88
N LEU A 73 2.66 -9.48 12.45
CA LEU A 73 1.46 -10.33 12.34
C LEU A 73 0.22 -9.65 12.96
N TYR A 74 0.35 -9.08 14.17
CA TYR A 74 -0.76 -8.36 14.81
C TYR A 74 -1.18 -7.14 14.01
N ARG A 75 -0.22 -6.43 13.45
CA ARG A 75 -0.49 -5.26 12.62
C ARG A 75 -1.21 -5.64 11.32
N ASP A 76 -0.79 -6.73 10.67
CA ASP A 76 -1.45 -7.26 9.47
C ASP A 76 -2.87 -7.72 9.74
N GLN A 77 -3.08 -8.43 10.84
CA GLN A 77 -4.42 -8.84 11.26
C GLN A 77 -5.31 -7.63 11.55
N PHE A 78 -4.80 -6.64 12.28
CA PHE A 78 -5.55 -5.41 12.60
C PHE A 78 -5.92 -4.64 11.33
N VAL A 79 -5.00 -4.49 10.40
CA VAL A 79 -5.24 -3.83 9.11
C VAL A 79 -6.24 -4.61 8.26
N GLY A 80 -6.16 -5.95 8.27
CA GLY A 80 -7.12 -6.82 7.58
C GLY A 80 -8.54 -6.67 8.13
N ILE A 81 -8.70 -6.71 9.44
CA ILE A 81 -10.00 -6.56 10.13
C ILE A 81 -10.57 -5.16 9.85
N LEU A 82 -9.78 -4.11 10.05
CA LEU A 82 -10.22 -2.73 9.76
C LEU A 82 -10.67 -2.56 8.31
N GLY A 83 -9.96 -3.18 7.36
CA GLY A 83 -10.32 -3.11 5.95
C GLY A 83 -11.67 -3.74 5.64
N HIS A 84 -11.99 -4.86 6.25
CA HIS A 84 -13.29 -5.51 6.13
C HIS A 84 -14.38 -4.67 6.81
N ASP A 85 -14.15 -4.29 8.06
CA ASP A 85 -15.14 -3.57 8.87
C ASP A 85 -15.45 -2.16 8.35
N LEU A 86 -14.54 -1.56 7.55
CA LEU A 86 -14.78 -0.30 6.88
C LEU A 86 -15.46 -0.46 5.51
N ARG A 87 -15.23 -1.57 4.79
CA ARG A 87 -15.90 -1.82 3.50
C ARG A 87 -17.39 -2.05 3.65
N ASP A 88 -17.82 -2.74 4.68
CA ASP A 88 -19.22 -3.10 4.88
C ASP A 88 -20.14 -1.88 5.03
N PRO A 89 -19.92 -0.94 5.97
CA PRO A 89 -20.73 0.26 6.07
C PRO A 89 -20.63 1.15 4.83
N LEU A 90 -19.46 1.18 4.20
CA LEU A 90 -19.25 1.93 2.97
C LEU A 90 -20.03 1.32 1.80
N GLY A 91 -20.11 -0.01 1.72
CA GLY A 91 -20.96 -0.73 0.77
C GLY A 91 -22.44 -0.39 0.96
N ALA A 92 -22.90 -0.33 2.20
CA ALA A 92 -24.29 0.07 2.52
C ALA A 92 -24.57 1.52 2.11
N ILE A 93 -23.66 2.46 2.37
CA ILE A 93 -23.77 3.86 1.94
C ILE A 93 -23.81 3.96 0.41
N THR A 94 -22.94 3.22 -0.28
CA THR A 94 -22.87 3.18 -1.74
C THR A 94 -24.16 2.65 -2.35
N ALA A 95 -24.66 1.52 -1.84
CA ALA A 95 -25.93 0.92 -2.28
C ALA A 95 -27.13 1.85 -2.01
N GLY A 96 -27.19 2.47 -0.83
CA GLY A 96 -28.22 3.42 -0.46
C GLY A 96 -28.23 4.66 -1.37
N ALA A 97 -27.06 5.23 -1.65
CA ALA A 97 -26.92 6.37 -2.56
C ALA A 97 -27.32 6.02 -4.00
N ALA A 98 -26.97 4.82 -4.48
CA ALA A 98 -27.38 4.34 -5.81
C ALA A 98 -28.90 4.14 -5.92
N LEU A 99 -29.55 3.61 -4.87
CA LEU A 99 -31.00 3.49 -4.83
C LEU A 99 -31.67 4.86 -4.82
N LEU A 100 -31.18 5.82 -4.04
CA LEU A 100 -31.69 7.19 -4.02
C LEU A 100 -31.52 7.87 -5.36
N ALA A 101 -30.40 7.70 -6.04
CA ALA A 101 -30.18 8.25 -7.38
C ALA A 101 -31.17 7.71 -8.41
N ARG A 102 -31.52 6.42 -8.32
CA ARG A 102 -32.54 5.80 -9.20
C ARG A 102 -33.96 6.25 -8.86
N ALA A 103 -34.28 6.36 -7.57
CA ALA A 103 -35.61 6.79 -7.12
C ALA A 103 -35.89 8.28 -7.38
N ALA A 104 -34.83 9.10 -7.40
CA ALA A 104 -34.90 10.54 -7.59
C ALA A 104 -34.68 10.97 -9.04
N ALA A 105 -35.00 10.13 -10.02
CA ALA A 105 -34.81 10.42 -11.45
C ALA A 105 -35.50 11.71 -11.89
N ASP A 106 -36.66 12.04 -11.29
CA ASP A 106 -37.44 13.24 -11.58
C ASP A 106 -37.09 14.46 -10.71
N ASP A 107 -36.29 14.30 -9.64
CA ASP A 107 -35.80 15.38 -8.77
C ASP A 107 -34.31 15.62 -8.95
N GLN A 108 -33.98 16.59 -9.79
CA GLN A 108 -32.59 16.93 -10.10
C GLN A 108 -31.72 17.29 -8.87
N ARG A 109 -32.33 17.82 -7.80
CA ARG A 109 -31.61 18.17 -6.55
C ARG A 109 -31.26 16.91 -5.77
N GLN A 110 -32.19 15.98 -5.61
CA GLN A 110 -31.97 14.72 -4.92
C GLN A 110 -30.99 13.84 -5.67
N SER A 111 -31.09 13.77 -6.99
CA SER A 111 -30.15 13.05 -7.86
C SER A 111 -28.70 13.58 -7.70
N LYS A 112 -28.52 14.90 -7.67
CA LYS A 112 -27.19 15.51 -7.42
C LYS A 112 -26.63 15.19 -6.03
N ILE A 113 -27.49 15.17 -5.00
CA ILE A 113 -27.06 14.81 -3.65
C ILE A 113 -26.66 13.33 -3.60
N ALA A 114 -27.45 12.44 -4.15
CA ALA A 114 -27.16 11.02 -4.21
C ALA A 114 -25.84 10.73 -4.96
N ALA A 115 -25.60 11.39 -6.09
CA ALA A 115 -24.35 11.29 -6.83
C ALA A 115 -23.14 11.76 -6.00
N ARG A 116 -23.27 12.84 -5.22
CA ARG A 116 -22.20 13.30 -4.31
C ARG A 116 -21.88 12.30 -3.20
N ILE A 117 -22.92 11.69 -2.61
CA ILE A 117 -22.74 10.66 -1.58
C ILE A 117 -22.04 9.43 -2.18
N LEU A 118 -22.49 8.98 -3.34
CA LEU A 118 -21.91 7.85 -4.07
C LEU A 118 -20.43 8.09 -4.38
N ASN A 119 -20.09 9.23 -4.96
CA ASN A 119 -18.71 9.62 -5.27
C ASN A 119 -17.82 9.69 -4.01
N SER A 120 -18.36 10.20 -2.90
CA SER A 120 -17.63 10.26 -1.63
C SER A 120 -17.39 8.88 -1.04
N ALA A 121 -18.38 7.99 -1.10
CA ALA A 121 -18.28 6.62 -0.64
C ALA A 121 -17.26 5.81 -1.46
N GLN A 122 -17.30 5.94 -2.77
CA GLN A 122 -16.32 5.31 -3.67
C GLN A 122 -14.89 5.82 -3.42
N ARG A 123 -14.74 7.13 -3.17
CA ARG A 123 -13.45 7.70 -2.79
C ARG A 123 -12.92 7.11 -1.48
N MET A 124 -13.76 6.98 -0.46
CA MET A 124 -13.36 6.35 0.81
C MET A 124 -12.96 4.89 0.60
N GLY A 125 -13.69 4.13 -0.21
CA GLY A 125 -13.34 2.74 -0.54
C GLY A 125 -11.95 2.62 -1.17
N ARG A 126 -11.63 3.50 -2.11
CA ARG A 126 -10.29 3.54 -2.71
C ARG A 126 -9.21 3.91 -1.69
N MET A 127 -9.42 4.91 -0.85
CA MET A 127 -8.45 5.28 0.19
C MET A 127 -8.19 4.15 1.19
N ILE A 128 -9.21 3.40 1.56
CA ILE A 128 -9.07 2.23 2.44
C ILE A 128 -8.25 1.14 1.74
N ALA A 129 -8.53 0.84 0.48
CA ALA A 129 -7.77 -0.14 -0.29
C ALA A 129 -6.30 0.27 -0.43
N ASP A 130 -6.02 1.53 -0.76
CA ASP A 130 -4.67 2.07 -0.88
C ASP A 130 -3.90 2.00 0.46
N LEU A 131 -4.58 2.28 1.58
CA LEU A 131 -3.98 2.18 2.91
C LEU A 131 -3.65 0.73 3.29
N LEU A 132 -4.52 -0.22 2.93
CA LEU A 132 -4.30 -1.64 3.15
C LEU A 132 -3.11 -2.17 2.34
N ASP A 133 -3.03 -1.80 1.07
CA ASP A 133 -1.92 -2.18 0.19
C ASP A 133 -0.59 -1.55 0.66
N LEU A 134 -0.62 -0.29 1.10
CA LEU A 134 0.54 0.40 1.68
C LEU A 134 1.05 -0.29 2.94
N THR A 135 0.15 -0.69 3.83
CA THR A 135 0.56 -1.37 5.07
C THR A 135 1.17 -2.73 4.77
N ARG A 136 0.61 -3.50 3.84
CA ARG A 136 1.17 -4.79 3.41
C ARG A 136 2.57 -4.65 2.82
N THR A 137 2.78 -3.70 1.91
CA THR A 137 4.10 -3.47 1.29
C THR A 137 5.16 -2.99 2.27
N ARG A 138 4.82 -2.13 3.22
CA ARG A 138 5.75 -1.67 4.26
C ARG A 138 6.23 -2.77 5.21
N LEU A 139 5.44 -3.82 5.37
CA LEU A 139 5.75 -4.97 6.21
C LEU A 139 6.57 -6.05 5.49
N GLY A 140 7.09 -5.74 4.29
CA GLY A 140 7.85 -6.70 3.47
C GLY A 140 6.97 -7.75 2.79
N GLY A 141 5.64 -7.62 2.90
CA GLY A 141 4.69 -8.44 2.17
C GLY A 141 4.58 -8.01 0.70
N SER A 142 4.34 -8.95 -0.19
CA SER A 142 3.95 -8.65 -1.57
C SER A 142 2.44 -8.42 -1.66
N ILE A 143 2.03 -7.55 -2.57
CA ILE A 143 0.62 -7.45 -2.92
C ILE A 143 0.23 -8.77 -3.62
N PRO A 144 -0.75 -9.52 -3.11
CA PRO A 144 -1.19 -10.74 -3.79
C PRO A 144 -1.78 -10.36 -5.15
N LEU A 145 -1.28 -10.99 -6.21
CA LEU A 145 -1.79 -10.82 -7.57
C LEU A 145 -2.57 -12.06 -7.99
N THR A 146 -3.75 -11.85 -8.55
CA THR A 146 -4.58 -12.89 -9.15
C THR A 146 -4.41 -12.82 -10.66
N LEU A 147 -3.41 -13.54 -11.19
CA LEU A 147 -3.14 -13.54 -12.62
C LEU A 147 -4.22 -14.28 -13.39
N ALA A 148 -4.75 -13.65 -14.43
CA ALA A 148 -5.73 -14.18 -15.37
C ALA A 148 -5.41 -13.71 -16.79
N GLY A 149 -5.87 -14.47 -17.78
CA GLY A 149 -5.84 -14.00 -19.17
C GLY A 149 -6.70 -12.76 -19.31
N ALA A 150 -6.11 -11.63 -19.71
CA ALA A 150 -6.79 -10.36 -19.85
C ALA A 150 -6.35 -9.61 -21.11
N ASP A 151 -7.25 -8.80 -21.63
CA ASP A 151 -7.00 -7.88 -22.72
C ASP A 151 -6.92 -6.45 -22.17
N LEU A 152 -5.72 -5.88 -22.19
CA LEU A 152 -5.47 -4.54 -21.69
C LEU A 152 -6.16 -3.46 -22.52
N GLN A 153 -6.45 -3.72 -23.81
CA GLN A 153 -7.23 -2.80 -24.62
C GLN A 153 -8.63 -2.62 -24.03
N SER A 154 -9.35 -3.72 -23.78
CA SER A 154 -10.69 -3.69 -23.19
C SER A 154 -10.68 -3.01 -21.83
N LEU A 155 -9.71 -3.30 -20.96
CA LEU A 155 -9.55 -2.65 -19.65
C LEU A 155 -9.37 -1.13 -19.77
N CYS A 156 -8.56 -0.68 -20.72
CA CYS A 156 -8.36 0.76 -20.96
C CYS A 156 -9.61 1.45 -21.51
N GLU A 157 -10.32 0.80 -22.43
CA GLU A 157 -11.58 1.31 -22.99
C GLU A 157 -12.64 1.46 -21.91
N GLU A 158 -12.81 0.45 -21.05
CA GLU A 158 -13.75 0.51 -19.90
C GLU A 158 -13.39 1.64 -18.93
N ALA A 159 -12.10 1.79 -18.57
CA ALA A 159 -11.65 2.86 -17.70
C ALA A 159 -11.89 4.26 -18.29
N VAL A 160 -11.71 4.43 -19.58
CA VAL A 160 -11.99 5.70 -20.28
C VAL A 160 -13.49 6.00 -20.29
N LEU A 161 -14.34 5.00 -20.56
CA LEU A 161 -15.79 5.15 -20.51
C LEU A 161 -16.31 5.53 -19.12
N GLU A 162 -15.77 4.89 -18.07
CA GLU A 162 -16.11 5.22 -16.68
C GLU A 162 -15.74 6.67 -16.34
N ILE A 163 -14.56 7.12 -16.76
CA ILE A 163 -14.13 8.50 -16.54
C ILE A 163 -15.00 9.49 -17.32
N GLN A 164 -15.31 9.23 -18.57
CA GLN A 164 -16.18 10.09 -19.36
C GLN A 164 -17.59 10.20 -18.76
N ALA A 165 -18.10 9.12 -18.16
CA ALA A 165 -19.38 9.13 -17.47
C ALA A 165 -19.34 9.94 -16.16
N THR A 166 -18.23 9.91 -15.43
CA THR A 166 -18.08 10.60 -14.12
C THR A 166 -17.59 12.04 -14.26
N CYS A 167 -16.82 12.33 -15.31
CA CYS A 167 -16.25 13.64 -15.61
C CYS A 167 -16.55 14.01 -17.08
N PRO A 168 -17.78 14.40 -17.43
CA PRO A 168 -18.18 14.68 -18.82
C PRO A 168 -17.37 15.78 -19.50
N ASP A 169 -16.81 16.70 -18.71
CA ASP A 169 -16.01 17.82 -19.20
C ASP A 169 -14.55 17.42 -19.50
N ALA A 170 -14.13 16.21 -19.14
CA ALA A 170 -12.77 15.73 -19.37
C ALA A 170 -12.63 15.14 -20.78
N ALA A 171 -11.80 15.75 -21.61
CA ALA A 171 -11.46 15.23 -22.94
C ALA A 171 -10.41 14.13 -22.79
N VAL A 172 -10.84 12.86 -22.71
CA VAL A 172 -9.97 11.70 -22.61
C VAL A 172 -10.03 10.89 -23.90
N SER A 173 -8.87 10.56 -24.48
CA SER A 173 -8.74 9.71 -25.67
C SER A 173 -7.88 8.49 -25.36
N PHE A 174 -8.16 7.38 -26.04
CA PHE A 174 -7.39 6.15 -25.94
C PHE A 174 -6.84 5.73 -27.31
N GLN A 175 -5.61 5.23 -27.33
CA GLN A 175 -4.95 4.68 -28.49
C GLN A 175 -4.31 3.34 -28.14
N SER A 176 -4.45 2.34 -29.00
CA SER A 176 -3.87 1.01 -28.81
C SER A 176 -2.99 0.61 -29.98
N HIS A 177 -1.87 -0.06 -29.71
CA HIS A 177 -0.92 -0.50 -30.70
C HIS A 177 -0.40 -1.91 -30.38
N GLY A 178 -0.49 -2.84 -31.31
CA GLY A 178 0.02 -4.21 -31.19
C GLY A 178 -0.92 -5.17 -30.44
N ASN A 179 -0.36 -6.27 -29.94
CA ASN A 179 -1.09 -7.27 -29.17
C ASN A 179 -1.05 -6.91 -27.69
N LEU A 180 -2.22 -6.67 -27.11
CA LEU A 180 -2.37 -6.23 -25.72
C LEU A 180 -3.00 -7.32 -24.83
N THR A 181 -2.89 -8.60 -25.24
CA THR A 181 -3.36 -9.73 -24.44
C THR A 181 -2.21 -10.34 -23.63
N GLY A 182 -2.47 -10.71 -22.37
CA GLY A 182 -1.45 -11.29 -21.50
C GLY A 182 -2.02 -11.88 -20.22
N GLN A 183 -1.12 -12.27 -19.31
CA GLN A 183 -1.47 -12.79 -17.97
C GLN A 183 -1.25 -11.71 -16.92
N TRP A 184 -2.33 -11.07 -16.50
CA TRP A 184 -2.29 -9.98 -15.54
C TRP A 184 -3.37 -10.14 -14.48
N ASP A 185 -3.31 -9.31 -13.46
CA ASP A 185 -4.41 -9.09 -12.52
C ASP A 185 -5.28 -7.94 -13.06
N PRO A 186 -6.48 -8.24 -13.60
CA PRO A 186 -7.32 -7.24 -14.25
C PRO A 186 -7.74 -6.11 -13.29
N ASP A 187 -8.07 -6.45 -12.05
CA ASP A 187 -8.53 -5.48 -11.04
C ASP A 187 -7.42 -4.51 -10.68
N ARG A 188 -6.20 -5.01 -10.53
CA ARG A 188 -5.02 -4.18 -10.25
C ARG A 188 -4.64 -3.28 -11.42
N LEU A 189 -4.72 -3.80 -12.65
CA LEU A 189 -4.49 -2.98 -13.84
C LEU A 189 -5.56 -1.89 -14.01
N ALA A 190 -6.82 -2.23 -13.82
CA ALA A 190 -7.90 -1.23 -13.83
C ALA A 190 -7.67 -0.14 -12.78
N GLN A 191 -7.23 -0.51 -11.58
CA GLN A 191 -6.85 0.44 -10.52
C GLN A 191 -5.69 1.36 -10.95
N VAL A 192 -4.65 0.80 -11.59
CA VAL A 192 -3.51 1.59 -12.10
C VAL A 192 -3.98 2.58 -13.16
N VAL A 193 -4.72 2.12 -14.16
CA VAL A 193 -5.23 2.96 -15.25
C VAL A 193 -6.11 4.09 -14.70
N SER A 194 -7.08 3.77 -13.83
CA SER A 194 -7.98 4.75 -13.21
C SER A 194 -7.22 5.78 -12.36
N ASN A 195 -6.18 5.35 -11.62
CA ASN A 195 -5.35 6.26 -10.84
C ASN A 195 -4.55 7.22 -11.72
N LEU A 196 -3.94 6.72 -12.80
CA LEU A 196 -3.17 7.53 -13.74
C LEU A 196 -4.06 8.54 -14.45
N LEU A 197 -5.20 8.12 -14.96
CA LEU A 197 -6.16 9.00 -15.63
C LEU A 197 -6.74 10.05 -14.66
N GLY A 198 -7.09 9.64 -13.44
CA GLY A 198 -7.57 10.56 -12.41
C GLY A 198 -6.55 11.64 -12.07
N ASN A 199 -5.27 11.28 -11.92
CA ASN A 199 -4.18 12.24 -11.72
C ASN A 199 -4.03 13.17 -12.93
N ALA A 200 -4.06 12.63 -14.14
CA ALA A 200 -3.91 13.44 -15.35
C ALA A 200 -5.04 14.48 -15.52
N ILE A 201 -6.27 14.14 -15.13
CA ILE A 201 -7.41 15.08 -15.16
C ILE A 201 -7.27 16.13 -14.05
N GLU A 202 -6.92 15.70 -12.83
CA GLU A 202 -6.80 16.59 -11.66
C GLU A 202 -5.69 17.63 -11.85
N TYR A 203 -4.53 17.20 -12.36
CA TYR A 203 -3.35 18.07 -12.53
C TYR A 203 -3.19 18.61 -13.96
N GLY A 204 -3.98 18.12 -14.91
CA GLY A 204 -3.89 18.53 -16.32
C GLY A 204 -4.53 19.87 -16.66
N GLY A 205 -5.15 20.60 -15.72
CA GLY A 205 -5.68 21.95 -15.94
C GLY A 205 -6.81 22.02 -16.99
N LYS A 206 -7.64 20.99 -17.12
CA LYS A 206 -8.71 20.85 -18.13
C LYS A 206 -8.20 20.66 -19.57
N THR A 207 -6.96 20.25 -19.74
CA THR A 207 -6.40 19.93 -21.06
C THR A 207 -6.77 18.50 -21.46
N PRO A 208 -6.72 18.15 -22.77
CA PRO A 208 -6.95 16.78 -23.21
C PRO A 208 -5.94 15.80 -22.57
N VAL A 209 -6.43 14.64 -22.17
CA VAL A 209 -5.65 13.53 -21.65
C VAL A 209 -5.62 12.42 -22.69
N THR A 210 -4.45 11.89 -22.99
CA THR A 210 -4.28 10.78 -23.91
C THR A 210 -3.72 9.57 -23.16
N LEU A 211 -4.43 8.44 -23.20
CA LEU A 211 -3.96 7.14 -22.75
C LEU A 211 -3.47 6.37 -23.97
N ILE A 212 -2.28 5.80 -23.92
CA ILE A 212 -1.71 4.99 -24.99
C ILE A 212 -1.27 3.65 -24.39
N ALA A 213 -1.71 2.55 -24.99
CA ALA A 213 -1.22 1.21 -24.70
C ALA A 213 -0.46 0.67 -25.91
N SER A 214 0.77 0.24 -25.76
CA SER A 214 1.60 -0.27 -26.85
C SER A 214 2.29 -1.56 -26.48
N ASP A 215 2.26 -2.51 -27.41
CA ASP A 215 3.05 -3.73 -27.36
C ASP A 215 4.51 -3.42 -27.72
N GLU A 216 5.43 -3.82 -26.83
CA GLU A 216 6.88 -3.72 -27.03
C GLU A 216 7.54 -5.11 -27.11
N GLY A 217 6.78 -6.14 -27.49
CA GLY A 217 7.22 -7.53 -27.62
C GLY A 217 7.12 -8.29 -26.30
N GLU A 218 8.10 -8.20 -25.43
CA GLU A 218 8.10 -8.86 -24.12
C GLU A 218 7.37 -8.05 -23.01
N ARG A 219 6.88 -6.88 -23.34
CA ARG A 219 6.25 -5.94 -22.39
C ARG A 219 5.15 -5.16 -23.07
N VAL A 220 4.20 -4.73 -22.27
CA VAL A 220 3.23 -3.72 -22.68
C VAL A 220 3.55 -2.42 -21.97
N ARG A 221 3.53 -1.31 -22.68
CA ARG A 221 3.72 0.03 -22.12
C ARG A 221 2.38 0.75 -22.06
N LEU A 222 2.05 1.25 -20.88
CA LEU A 222 0.97 2.21 -20.67
C LEU A 222 1.56 3.61 -20.51
N THR A 223 1.04 4.56 -21.29
CA THR A 223 1.44 5.96 -21.22
C THR A 223 0.21 6.82 -21.04
N VAL A 224 0.20 7.68 -20.02
CA VAL A 224 -0.81 8.71 -19.84
C VAL A 224 -0.16 10.07 -20.01
N HIS A 225 -0.67 10.85 -20.94
CA HIS A 225 -0.16 12.19 -21.26
C HIS A 225 -1.22 13.26 -20.99
N ASN A 226 -0.82 14.33 -20.31
CA ASN A 226 -1.60 15.56 -20.11
C ASN A 226 -0.68 16.79 -20.26
N PHE A 227 -1.27 17.97 -20.53
CA PHE A 227 -0.55 19.22 -20.76
C PHE A 227 -0.47 20.10 -19.48
N GLY A 228 -0.53 19.51 -18.29
CA GLY A 228 -0.35 20.24 -17.04
C GLY A 228 1.10 20.70 -16.81
N ASP A 229 1.31 21.45 -15.74
CA ASP A 229 2.65 21.87 -15.36
C ASP A 229 3.58 20.66 -15.13
N PRO A 230 4.82 20.71 -15.64
CA PRO A 230 5.75 19.62 -15.48
C PRO A 230 6.13 19.43 -14.01
N ILE A 231 6.20 18.16 -13.60
CA ILE A 231 6.61 17.81 -12.24
C ILE A 231 8.09 18.21 -12.05
N PRO A 232 8.43 19.04 -11.05
CA PRO A 232 9.81 19.45 -10.83
C PRO A 232 10.74 18.25 -10.62
N PRO A 233 11.96 18.27 -11.18
CA PRO A 233 12.90 17.11 -11.10
C PRO A 233 13.17 16.65 -9.67
N GLY A 234 13.17 17.55 -8.68
CA GLY A 234 13.33 17.21 -7.27
C GLY A 234 12.15 16.43 -6.68
N ALA A 235 10.95 16.64 -7.20
CA ALA A 235 9.75 15.94 -6.75
C ALA A 235 9.56 14.56 -7.45
N GLN A 236 10.13 14.37 -8.64
CA GLN A 236 9.97 13.14 -9.42
C GLN A 236 10.47 11.90 -8.68
N ARG A 237 11.57 12.01 -7.91
CA ARG A 237 12.14 10.88 -7.14
C ARG A 237 11.22 10.39 -6.03
N GLY A 238 10.41 11.27 -5.47
CA GLY A 238 9.47 10.95 -4.39
C GLY A 238 8.06 10.58 -4.85
N LEU A 239 7.74 10.64 -6.16
CA LEU A 239 6.37 10.42 -6.65
C LEU A 239 5.81 9.04 -6.32
N PHE A 240 6.67 8.05 -6.25
CA PHE A 240 6.31 6.67 -5.94
C PHE A 240 6.53 6.31 -4.46
N GLU A 241 7.00 7.26 -3.65
CA GLU A 241 7.08 7.05 -2.21
C GLU A 241 5.68 7.14 -1.59
N PRO A 242 5.36 6.24 -0.66
CA PRO A 242 4.08 6.27 0.03
C PRO A 242 3.87 7.60 0.75
N LEU A 243 2.70 8.21 0.59
CA LEU A 243 2.32 9.50 1.19
C LEU A 243 3.12 10.72 0.67
N ALA A 244 3.87 10.59 -0.42
CA ALA A 244 4.49 11.73 -1.08
C ALA A 244 3.40 12.73 -1.52
N ARG A 245 3.57 13.99 -1.15
CA ARG A 245 2.67 15.09 -1.54
C ARG A 245 3.37 15.91 -2.61
N GLY A 246 2.70 16.14 -3.73
CA GLY A 246 3.14 17.16 -4.68
C GLY A 246 3.08 18.54 -4.03
N THR A 247 4.19 19.27 -4.04
CA THR A 247 4.32 20.62 -3.48
C THR A 247 3.79 21.70 -4.43
N SER A 248 2.66 21.48 -5.08
CA SER A 248 2.02 22.49 -5.93
C SER A 248 0.83 23.08 -5.20
N GLY A 249 1.02 24.34 -4.80
CA GLY A 249 0.09 25.37 -4.36
C GLY A 249 -1.34 25.00 -3.94
N GLY A 250 -1.60 24.91 -2.65
CA GLY A 250 -2.86 25.42 -2.09
C GLY A 250 -4.06 24.50 -1.93
N ALA A 251 -3.97 23.21 -2.20
CA ALA A 251 -4.99 22.25 -1.78
C ALA A 251 -4.33 20.95 -1.31
N HIS A 252 -4.71 20.47 -0.12
CA HIS A 252 -4.19 19.26 0.51
C HIS A 252 -4.74 18.01 -0.20
N HIS A 253 -4.24 17.66 -1.38
CA HIS A 253 -4.55 16.41 -2.04
C HIS A 253 -3.35 15.46 -1.98
N LEU A 254 -3.59 14.27 -1.45
CA LEU A 254 -2.66 13.15 -1.49
C LEU A 254 -2.44 12.78 -2.98
N VAL A 255 -1.21 12.93 -3.46
CA VAL A 255 -0.81 12.32 -4.72
C VAL A 255 -0.99 10.82 -4.54
N ARG A 256 -1.90 10.22 -5.30
CA ARG A 256 -2.10 8.78 -5.28
C ARG A 256 -0.84 8.14 -5.85
N PRO A 257 -0.18 7.23 -5.14
CA PRO A 257 0.93 6.50 -5.71
C PRO A 257 0.40 5.70 -6.90
N ALA A 258 0.84 6.06 -8.10
CA ALA A 258 0.65 5.21 -9.26
C ALA A 258 1.59 4.03 -9.10
N LEU A 259 1.05 2.86 -8.74
CA LEU A 259 1.81 1.62 -8.71
C LEU A 259 2.07 1.23 -10.18
N ILE A 260 3.25 1.55 -10.71
CA ILE A 260 3.68 1.02 -12.00
C ILE A 260 4.13 -0.42 -11.74
N ALA A 261 3.23 -1.37 -11.93
CA ALA A 261 3.60 -2.78 -11.99
C ALA A 261 4.07 -3.10 -13.41
N PHE A 262 5.38 -3.25 -13.59
CA PHE A 262 5.90 -3.93 -14.78
C PHE A 262 5.66 -5.42 -14.59
N VAL A 263 4.72 -5.98 -15.32
CA VAL A 263 4.51 -7.42 -15.38
C VAL A 263 5.06 -7.91 -16.72
N PRO A 264 6.02 -8.85 -16.73
CA PRO A 264 6.41 -9.53 -17.96
C PRO A 264 5.21 -10.30 -18.52
N LEU A 265 5.18 -10.40 -19.86
CA LEU A 265 4.21 -11.21 -20.61
C LEU A 265 4.32 -12.68 -20.25
#